data_142597ae644efcfe6a2d4f25565cf65c
#
_entry.id   142597ae644efcfe6a2d4f25565cf65c
#
_cell.length_a   1.000
_cell.length_b   1.000
_cell.length_c   1.000
_cell.angle_alpha   90.00
_cell.angle_beta   90.00
_cell.angle_gamma   90.00
#
_symmetry.space_group_name_H-M   'P 1'
#
loop_
_entity.id
_entity.type
_entity.pdbx_description
1 polymer ?
#
loop_
_entity_poly.entity_id
_entity_poly.type
_entity_poly.pdbx_seq_one_letter_code
_entity_poly.pdbx_strand_id
1 'polypeptide(L)'
;ELIHRLVSAGNGVYLTDARKYFIYDHKTSDKYADTRKQDYLSILKKEIEIVKPKLCVCLGNRASSIMYDIATNNSELQMSCITLPHLSGAARGAIVKRYPLLLERKATAANIAEQYANEIIGCLTTDS
;
A
#
# COMPACT_ATOMS: atom_id res chain seq x y z
N GLU A 1 11.92 -7.84 3.81
CA GLU A 1 12.94 -7.30 2.87
C GLU A 1 12.63 -5.86 2.46
N LEU A 2 11.43 -5.56 1.96
CA LEU A 2 11.06 -4.20 1.56
C LEU A 2 11.12 -3.22 2.72
N ILE A 3 10.50 -3.56 3.86
CA ILE A 3 10.49 -2.69 5.04
C ILE A 3 11.93 -2.45 5.53
N HIS A 4 12.75 -3.50 5.54
CA HIS A 4 14.15 -3.38 5.95
C HIS A 4 14.91 -2.39 5.06
N ARG A 5 14.71 -2.44 3.74
CA ARG A 5 15.35 -1.52 2.81
C ARG A 5 14.92 -0.07 3.04
N LEU A 6 13.63 0.15 3.30
CA LEU A 6 13.11 1.50 3.57
C LEU A 6 13.64 2.07 4.88
N VAL A 7 13.66 1.25 5.93
CA VAL A 7 14.17 1.66 7.24
C VAL A 7 15.68 1.93 7.17
N SER A 8 16.43 1.08 6.47
CA SER A 8 17.88 1.26 6.27
C SER A 8 18.21 2.54 5.51
N ALA A 9 17.29 3.01 4.68
CA ALA A 9 17.44 4.29 3.96
C ALA A 9 17.03 5.50 4.81
N GLY A 10 16.71 5.31 6.09
CA GLY A 10 16.39 6.39 7.01
C GLY A 10 14.91 6.72 7.14
N ASN A 11 14.01 5.86 6.64
CA ASN A 11 12.58 6.12 6.67
C ASN A 11 11.90 5.39 7.83
N GLY A 12 10.95 6.07 8.48
CA GLY A 12 10.00 5.41 9.38
C GLY A 12 8.91 4.75 8.55
N VAL A 13 8.52 3.54 8.92
CA VAL A 13 7.49 2.78 8.21
C VAL A 13 6.37 2.41 9.18
N TYR A 14 5.14 2.78 8.82
CA TYR A 14 3.95 2.35 9.53
C TYR A 14 3.16 1.40 8.61
N LEU A 15 3.00 0.17 9.02
CA LEU A 15 2.30 -0.86 8.26
C LEU A 15 0.94 -1.13 8.87
N THR A 16 -0.10 -1.07 8.05
CA THR A 16 -1.46 -1.31 8.51
C THR A 16 -2.29 -1.94 7.40
N ASP A 17 -3.41 -2.54 7.78
CA ASP A 17 -4.38 -3.05 6.82
C ASP A 17 -5.43 -1.98 6.54
N ALA A 18 -5.71 -1.75 5.26
CA ALA A 18 -6.78 -0.84 4.86
C ALA A 18 -8.14 -1.40 5.27
N ARG A 19 -8.28 -2.71 5.22
CA ARG A 19 -9.49 -3.43 5.58
C ARG A 19 -9.33 -4.06 6.96
N LYS A 20 -10.09 -3.56 7.92
CA LYS A 20 -9.87 -3.90 9.33
C LYS A 20 -10.57 -5.17 9.82
N TYR A 21 -11.45 -5.78 9.00
CA TYR A 21 -12.20 -6.97 9.37
C TYR A 21 -11.82 -8.15 8.50
N PHE A 22 -11.66 -9.32 9.11
CA PHE A 22 -11.33 -10.57 8.43
C PHE A 22 -12.16 -11.71 8.99
N ILE A 23 -12.72 -12.54 8.08
CA ILE A 23 -13.46 -13.76 8.41
C ILE A 23 -12.92 -14.88 7.52
N TYR A 24 -12.87 -16.12 8.04
CA TYR A 24 -12.30 -17.26 7.32
C TYR A 24 -12.96 -17.57 5.99
N ASP A 25 -14.30 -17.46 5.91
CA ASP A 25 -15.01 -17.64 4.65
C ASP A 25 -14.78 -16.40 3.78
N HIS A 26 -14.13 -16.59 2.64
CA HIS A 26 -13.74 -15.48 1.77
C HIS A 26 -14.94 -14.65 1.28
N LYS A 27 -16.03 -15.30 0.86
CA LYS A 27 -17.23 -14.60 0.39
C LYS A 27 -17.93 -13.87 1.54
N THR A 28 -18.05 -14.52 2.67
CA THR A 28 -18.64 -13.93 3.88
C THR A 28 -17.77 -12.78 4.38
N SER A 29 -16.44 -12.93 4.33
CA SER A 29 -15.51 -11.89 4.73
C SER A 29 -15.68 -10.63 3.88
N ASP A 30 -15.78 -10.77 2.56
CA ASP A 30 -15.97 -9.63 1.67
C ASP A 30 -17.28 -8.91 1.93
N LYS A 31 -18.37 -9.67 2.06
CA LYS A 31 -19.67 -9.09 2.35
C LYS A 31 -19.70 -8.38 3.71
N TYR A 32 -19.14 -9.02 4.73
CA TYR A 32 -19.06 -8.43 6.07
C TYR A 32 -18.23 -7.15 6.07
N ALA A 33 -17.08 -7.17 5.41
CA ALA A 33 -16.21 -5.99 5.32
C ALA A 33 -16.92 -4.83 4.61
N ASP A 34 -17.68 -5.12 3.55
CA ASP A 34 -18.43 -4.08 2.83
C ASP A 34 -19.53 -3.46 3.69
N THR A 35 -20.22 -4.25 4.50
CA THR A 35 -21.25 -3.72 5.41
C THR A 35 -20.67 -2.89 6.57
N ARG A 36 -19.38 -3.10 6.91
CA ARG A 36 -18.69 -2.38 7.98
C ARG A 36 -17.71 -1.35 7.43
N LYS A 37 -17.88 -0.96 6.18
CA LYS A 37 -16.94 -0.06 5.49
C LYS A 37 -16.72 1.26 6.24
N GLN A 38 -17.76 1.89 6.74
CA GLN A 38 -17.63 3.16 7.44
C GLN A 38 -16.80 3.04 8.73
N ASP A 39 -16.87 1.89 9.40
CA ASP A 39 -16.11 1.66 10.64
C ASP A 39 -14.62 1.60 10.34
N TYR A 40 -14.19 0.81 9.35
CA TYR A 40 -12.76 0.72 9.06
C TYR A 40 -12.21 1.95 8.34
N LEU A 41 -13.03 2.67 7.57
CA LEU A 41 -12.60 3.96 7.02
C LEU A 41 -12.33 4.97 8.12
N SER A 42 -13.16 5.00 9.15
CA SER A 42 -12.97 5.87 10.31
C SER A 42 -11.68 5.54 11.07
N ILE A 43 -11.40 4.25 11.27
CA ILE A 43 -10.17 3.80 11.92
C ILE A 43 -8.95 4.20 11.12
N LEU A 44 -8.97 3.94 9.81
CA LEU A 44 -7.85 4.25 8.93
C LEU A 44 -7.60 5.76 8.86
N LYS A 45 -8.66 6.56 8.82
CA LYS A 45 -8.54 8.01 8.86
C LYS A 45 -7.82 8.47 10.12
N LYS A 46 -8.15 7.91 11.29
CA LYS A 46 -7.49 8.24 12.55
C LYS A 46 -6.02 7.82 12.53
N GLU A 47 -5.70 6.67 11.96
CA GLU A 47 -4.30 6.25 11.81
C GLU A 47 -3.50 7.26 10.99
N ILE A 48 -4.07 7.73 9.88
CA ILE A 48 -3.43 8.73 9.02
C ILE A 48 -3.25 10.05 9.77
N GLU A 49 -4.23 10.49 10.51
CA GLU A 49 -4.16 11.73 11.29
C GLU A 49 -3.07 11.67 12.37
N ILE A 50 -2.86 10.52 12.98
CA ILE A 50 -1.87 10.32 14.03
C ILE A 50 -0.47 10.17 13.42
N VAL A 51 -0.32 9.33 12.40
CA VAL A 51 0.96 9.02 11.78
C VAL A 51 1.46 10.19 10.92
N LYS A 52 0.57 10.88 10.25
CA LYS A 52 0.87 11.97 9.31
C LYS A 52 1.93 11.55 8.29
N PRO A 53 1.64 10.53 7.48
CA PRO A 53 2.64 10.00 6.56
C PRO A 53 2.99 11.01 5.47
N LYS A 54 4.26 11.05 5.10
CA LYS A 54 4.73 11.83 3.97
C LYS A 54 4.28 11.19 2.65
N LEU A 55 4.25 9.87 2.61
CA LEU A 55 3.82 9.10 1.45
C LEU A 55 3.00 7.90 1.93
N CYS A 56 1.86 7.70 1.30
CA CYS A 56 1.04 6.51 1.51
C CYS A 56 1.23 5.55 0.33
N VAL A 57 1.65 4.33 0.62
CA VAL A 57 1.83 3.30 -0.39
C VAL A 57 0.70 2.30 -0.27
N CYS A 58 -0.12 2.21 -1.32
CA CYS A 58 -1.21 1.26 -1.39
C CYS A 58 -0.76 0.03 -2.16
N LEU A 59 -0.88 -1.14 -1.55
CA LEU A 59 -0.54 -2.40 -2.20
C LEU A 59 -1.81 -3.06 -2.71
N GLY A 60 -2.03 -2.97 -4.02
CA GLY A 60 -3.18 -3.53 -4.69
C GLY A 60 -4.35 -2.55 -4.86
N ASN A 61 -5.28 -2.93 -5.72
CA ASN A 61 -6.39 -2.05 -6.11
C ASN A 61 -7.39 -1.81 -4.99
N ARG A 62 -7.58 -2.78 -4.10
CA ARG A 62 -8.52 -2.63 -2.98
C ARG A 62 -8.04 -1.57 -1.99
N ALA A 63 -6.77 -1.61 -1.61
CA ALA A 63 -6.20 -0.61 -0.73
C ALA A 63 -6.25 0.78 -1.39
N SER A 64 -5.94 0.86 -2.68
CA SER A 64 -6.01 2.10 -3.44
C SER A 64 -7.42 2.69 -3.46
N SER A 65 -8.43 1.85 -3.69
CA SER A 65 -9.84 2.27 -3.71
C SER A 65 -10.29 2.82 -2.36
N ILE A 66 -9.89 2.16 -1.28
CA ILE A 66 -10.20 2.62 0.08
C ILE A 66 -9.55 3.97 0.38
N MET A 67 -8.27 4.12 0.01
CA MET A 67 -7.57 5.40 0.21
C MET A 67 -8.16 6.51 -0.65
N TYR A 68 -8.60 6.20 -1.86
CA TYR A 68 -9.29 7.17 -2.70
C TYR A 68 -10.57 7.67 -2.04
N ASP A 69 -11.37 6.78 -1.45
CA ASP A 69 -12.59 7.15 -0.73
C ASP A 69 -12.27 8.08 0.45
N ILE A 70 -11.22 7.78 1.21
CA ILE A 70 -10.80 8.62 2.34
C ILE A 70 -10.36 9.99 1.86
N ALA A 71 -9.51 10.05 0.86
CA ALA A 71 -8.98 11.31 0.34
C ALA A 71 -10.09 12.19 -0.27
N THR A 72 -11.04 11.57 -0.97
CA THR A 72 -12.15 12.30 -1.59
C THR A 72 -13.10 12.91 -0.55
N ASN A 73 -13.35 12.20 0.55
CA ASN A 73 -14.28 12.65 1.57
C ASN A 73 -13.61 13.48 2.68
N ASN A 74 -12.30 13.62 2.67
CA ASN A 74 -11.54 14.32 3.70
C ASN A 74 -10.45 15.17 3.06
N SER A 75 -10.84 16.24 2.40
CA SER A 75 -9.91 17.12 1.66
C SER A 75 -8.85 17.77 2.55
N GLU A 76 -9.06 17.78 3.86
CA GLU A 76 -8.08 18.30 4.82
C GLU A 76 -6.87 17.38 4.99
N LEU A 77 -6.97 16.11 4.57
CA LEU A 77 -5.86 15.19 4.62
C LEU A 77 -4.96 15.40 3.41
N GLN A 78 -3.84 16.11 3.62
CA GLN A 78 -2.87 16.37 2.55
C GLN A 78 -1.78 15.30 2.60
N MET A 79 -1.87 14.33 1.70
CA MET A 79 -0.86 13.30 1.59
C MET A 79 -0.73 12.85 0.13
N SER A 80 0.48 12.45 -0.23
CA SER A 80 0.75 11.83 -1.53
C SER A 80 0.51 10.34 -1.43
N CYS A 81 -0.12 9.76 -2.44
CA CYS A 81 -0.38 8.33 -2.48
C CYS A 81 0.15 7.74 -3.78
N ILE A 82 0.72 6.55 -3.70
CA ILE A 82 1.07 5.75 -4.86
C ILE A 82 0.46 4.36 -4.69
N THR A 83 0.17 3.71 -5.82
CA THR A 83 -0.36 2.35 -5.81
C THR A 83 0.63 1.43 -6.51
N LEU A 84 1.02 0.37 -5.82
CA LEU A 84 1.88 -0.67 -6.35
C LEU A 84 1.12 -2.00 -6.36
N PRO A 85 1.49 -2.95 -7.23
CA PRO A 85 0.87 -4.26 -7.22
C PRO A 85 1.01 -4.94 -5.86
N HIS A 86 0.01 -5.71 -5.45
CA HIS A 86 0.07 -6.47 -4.22
C HIS A 86 1.23 -7.46 -4.26
N LEU A 87 1.88 -7.71 -3.12
CA LEU A 87 3.04 -8.59 -3.04
C LEU A 87 2.68 -10.08 -2.98
N SER A 88 1.54 -10.47 -3.53
CA SER A 88 1.10 -11.87 -3.61
C SER A 88 1.60 -12.52 -4.89
N GLY A 89 1.69 -13.85 -4.90
CA GLY A 89 2.03 -14.60 -6.10
C GLY A 89 1.04 -14.38 -7.25
N ALA A 90 -0.23 -14.13 -6.93
CA ALA A 90 -1.26 -13.85 -7.92
C ALA A 90 -1.03 -12.53 -8.68
N ALA A 91 -0.30 -11.59 -8.08
CA ALA A 91 -0.01 -10.30 -8.69
C ALA A 91 1.32 -10.28 -9.45
N ARG A 92 2.01 -11.42 -9.58
CA ARG A 92 3.35 -11.47 -10.19
C ARG A 92 3.37 -10.89 -11.61
N GLY A 93 2.34 -11.16 -12.41
CA GLY A 93 2.24 -10.59 -13.76
C GLY A 93 2.19 -9.07 -13.76
N ALA A 94 1.44 -8.49 -12.84
CA ALA A 94 1.37 -7.04 -12.69
C ALA A 94 2.69 -6.44 -12.21
N ILE A 95 3.40 -7.14 -11.32
CA ILE A 95 4.71 -6.72 -10.81
C ILE A 95 5.72 -6.66 -11.95
N VAL A 96 5.80 -7.72 -12.76
CA VAL A 96 6.75 -7.78 -13.89
C VAL A 96 6.40 -6.73 -14.94
N LYS A 97 5.12 -6.49 -15.18
CA LYS A 97 4.69 -5.46 -16.12
C LYS A 97 5.12 -4.06 -15.67
N ARG A 98 5.06 -3.78 -14.37
CA ARG A 98 5.48 -2.50 -13.81
C ARG A 98 7.00 -2.34 -13.80
N TYR A 99 7.72 -3.43 -13.56
CA TYR A 99 9.19 -3.44 -13.47
C TYR A 99 9.78 -4.40 -14.50
N PRO A 100 9.88 -3.97 -15.77
CA PRO A 100 10.35 -4.85 -16.85
C PRO A 100 11.77 -5.42 -16.66
N LEU A 101 12.60 -4.77 -15.85
CA LEU A 101 13.93 -5.31 -15.52
C LEU A 101 13.86 -6.68 -14.85
N LEU A 102 12.73 -7.02 -14.23
CA LEU A 102 12.54 -8.33 -13.62
C LEU A 102 12.38 -9.46 -14.66
N LEU A 103 12.21 -9.12 -15.93
CA LEU A 103 12.22 -10.11 -17.01
C LEU A 103 13.65 -10.60 -17.27
N GLU A 104 14.64 -9.72 -17.14
CA GLU A 104 16.06 -10.06 -17.31
C GLU A 104 16.66 -10.61 -16.03
N ARG A 105 16.27 -10.05 -14.89
CA ARG A 105 16.62 -10.54 -13.57
C ARG A 105 15.47 -11.36 -13.05
N LYS A 106 15.73 -12.45 -12.34
CA LYS A 106 14.64 -13.26 -11.77
C LYS A 106 13.78 -12.41 -10.83
N ALA A 107 12.47 -12.62 -10.86
CA ALA A 107 11.53 -11.95 -9.97
C ALA A 107 11.54 -12.58 -8.57
N THR A 108 12.71 -12.58 -7.93
CA THR A 108 12.88 -13.06 -6.57
C THR A 108 12.32 -12.02 -5.58
N ALA A 109 12.05 -12.46 -4.35
CA ALA A 109 11.59 -11.55 -3.30
C ALA A 109 12.57 -10.37 -3.11
N ALA A 110 13.87 -10.63 -3.17
CA ALA A 110 14.88 -9.58 -3.03
C ALA A 110 14.86 -8.59 -4.19
N ASN A 111 14.76 -9.07 -5.43
CA ASN A 111 14.73 -8.21 -6.61
C ASN A 111 13.44 -7.38 -6.68
N ILE A 112 12.30 -7.97 -6.30
CA ILE A 112 11.03 -7.25 -6.23
C ILE A 112 11.10 -6.16 -5.16
N ALA A 113 11.63 -6.48 -3.98
CA ALA A 113 11.77 -5.52 -2.89
C ALA A 113 12.68 -4.36 -3.28
N GLU A 114 13.75 -4.62 -4.03
CA GLU A 114 14.64 -3.59 -4.53
C GLU A 114 13.90 -2.61 -5.44
N GLN A 115 13.12 -3.13 -6.40
CA GLN A 115 12.37 -2.28 -7.32
C GLN A 115 11.32 -1.43 -6.58
N TYR A 116 10.58 -2.04 -5.66
CA TYR A 116 9.60 -1.31 -4.85
C TYR A 116 10.27 -0.23 -4.01
N ALA A 117 11.36 -0.55 -3.33
CA ALA A 117 12.08 0.39 -2.49
C ALA A 117 12.60 1.58 -3.30
N ASN A 118 13.18 1.32 -4.47
CA ASN A 118 13.71 2.38 -5.34
C ASN A 118 12.59 3.34 -5.78
N GLU A 119 11.43 2.82 -6.14
CA GLU A 119 10.31 3.67 -6.55
C GLU A 119 9.76 4.48 -5.39
N ILE A 120 9.59 3.87 -4.21
CA ILE A 120 9.09 4.55 -3.02
C ILE A 120 10.07 5.66 -2.59
N ILE A 121 11.35 5.36 -2.52
CA ILE A 121 12.38 6.34 -2.15
C ILE A 121 12.42 7.47 -3.18
N GLY A 122 12.30 7.15 -4.45
CA GLY A 122 12.21 8.16 -5.50
C GLY A 122 11.06 9.14 -5.29
N CYS A 123 9.88 8.62 -4.92
CA CYS A 123 8.72 9.47 -4.62
C CYS A 123 8.96 10.35 -3.39
N LEU A 124 9.62 9.83 -2.37
CA LEU A 124 9.92 10.59 -1.16
C LEU A 124 10.91 11.73 -1.41
N THR A 125 11.87 11.53 -2.30
CA THR A 125 12.88 12.54 -2.59
C THR A 125 12.38 13.65 -3.52
N THR A 126 11.40 13.33 -4.41
CA THR A 126 10.85 14.35 -5.32
C THR A 126 9.84 15.27 -4.65
N ASP A 127 9.25 14.86 -3.53
CA ASP A 127 8.25 15.63 -2.79
C ASP A 127 8.85 16.61 -1.75
N SER A 128 10.14 16.70 -1.70
CA SER A 128 10.83 17.57 -0.73
C SER A 128 10.99 19.01 -1.22
#